data_9021953cafff9e17c8093b389b0b869c
#
_entry.id   9021953cafff9e17c8093b389b0b869c
#
_cell.length_a   1.000
_cell.length_b   1.000
_cell.length_c   1.000
_cell.angle_alpha   90.00
_cell.angle_beta   90.00
_cell.angle_gamma   90.00
#
_symmetry.space_group_name_H-M   'P 1'
#
loop_
_entity.id
_entity.type
_entity.pdbx_description
1 polymer ?
#
loop_
_entity_poly.entity_id
_entity_poly.type
_entity_poly.pdbx_seq_one_letter_code
_entity_poly.pdbx_strand_id
1 'polypeptide(L)'
;VLFRSEILTALSYVLNNYEKDIELATLILTLPKEMEFAEGFKTIDPDGISVARAFMQAQIAESLKDDFLRVYTHIRLDDYQVTQQDIALRAMRNLCLTYLAYTNLGNNLVQKHYNNANNMTDTLAALSVATKAALPCRDALLADFEQKWQQDGLVMDKWFALQATRPDENVLEIIQLLMDHPSFNFNNPNRLRSLVGSFANHNLKAFHNVSGSGYRFLTDVLIRLNESNPQVAARLIEPLIR
;
A
#
# COMPACT_ATOMS: atom_id res chain seq x y z
N VAL A 1 -3.38 -23.51 -7.04
CA VAL A 1 -2.12 -23.44 -6.26
C VAL A 1 -2.41 -24.03 -4.89
N LEU A 2 -1.79 -25.19 -4.57
CA LEU A 2 -1.86 -25.77 -3.24
C LEU A 2 -0.93 -24.95 -2.32
N PHE A 3 -1.52 -24.22 -1.37
CA PHE A 3 -0.75 -23.53 -0.35
C PHE A 3 -0.18 -24.58 0.63
N ARG A 4 1.14 -24.60 0.78
CA ARG A 4 1.79 -25.67 1.56
C ARG A 4 1.60 -25.41 3.07
N SER A 5 1.16 -26.44 3.79
CA SER A 5 0.95 -26.40 5.26
C SER A 5 2.22 -26.03 6.03
N GLU A 6 3.40 -26.40 5.50
CA GLU A 6 4.70 -26.08 6.11
C GLU A 6 4.94 -24.57 6.22
N ILE A 7 4.52 -23.80 5.20
CA ILE A 7 4.61 -22.33 5.23
C ILE A 7 3.76 -21.76 6.37
N LEU A 8 2.51 -22.20 6.48
CA LEU A 8 1.63 -21.76 7.55
C LEU A 8 2.16 -22.12 8.93
N THR A 9 2.72 -23.32 9.08
CA THR A 9 3.34 -23.77 10.33
C THR A 9 4.52 -22.90 10.70
N ALA A 10 5.39 -22.56 9.73
CA ALA A 10 6.54 -21.70 9.95
C ALA A 10 6.10 -20.26 10.33
N LEU A 11 5.11 -19.70 9.63
CA LEU A 11 4.59 -18.35 9.95
C LEU A 11 3.89 -18.31 11.31
N SER A 12 3.12 -19.35 11.68
CA SER A 12 2.52 -19.47 13.01
C SER A 12 3.60 -19.56 14.10
N TYR A 13 4.67 -20.32 13.86
CA TYR A 13 5.79 -20.35 14.79
C TYR A 13 6.43 -18.97 15.00
N VAL A 14 6.63 -18.19 13.92
CA VAL A 14 7.14 -16.82 14.02
C VAL A 14 6.20 -15.93 14.82
N LEU A 15 4.87 -15.96 14.54
CA LEU A 15 3.87 -15.21 15.28
C LEU A 15 3.80 -15.57 16.77
N ASN A 16 4.07 -16.83 17.13
CA ASN A 16 4.09 -17.28 18.52
C ASN A 16 5.40 -16.95 19.25
N ASN A 17 6.43 -16.54 18.54
CA ASN A 17 7.74 -16.23 19.08
C ASN A 17 8.25 -14.83 18.72
N TYR A 18 7.39 -13.94 18.22
CA TYR A 18 7.79 -12.63 17.67
C TYR A 18 8.57 -11.75 18.67
N GLU A 19 8.32 -11.91 19.97
CA GLU A 19 8.98 -11.13 21.02
C GLU A 19 10.50 -11.39 21.15
N LYS A 20 10.99 -12.53 20.62
CA LYS A 20 12.41 -12.87 20.63
C LYS A 20 13.24 -11.92 19.74
N ASP A 21 12.67 -11.53 18.60
CA ASP A 21 13.22 -10.57 17.66
C ASP A 21 12.08 -10.01 16.81
N ILE A 22 11.55 -8.86 17.21
CA ILE A 22 10.35 -8.26 16.60
C ILE A 22 10.65 -7.82 15.16
N GLU A 23 11.83 -7.27 14.91
CA GLU A 23 12.23 -6.78 13.59
C GLU A 23 12.37 -7.94 12.60
N LEU A 24 13.06 -9.01 12.99
CA LEU A 24 13.19 -10.21 12.17
C LEU A 24 11.84 -10.88 11.93
N ALA A 25 11.00 -11.01 12.96
CA ALA A 25 9.66 -11.57 12.83
C ALA A 25 8.80 -10.76 11.84
N THR A 26 8.86 -9.43 11.94
CA THR A 26 8.16 -8.52 11.01
C THR A 26 8.65 -8.71 9.57
N LEU A 27 9.97 -8.85 9.37
CA LEU A 27 10.55 -9.08 8.05
C LEU A 27 10.10 -10.43 7.45
N ILE A 28 10.16 -11.52 8.24
CA ILE A 28 9.75 -12.86 7.78
C ILE A 28 8.26 -12.91 7.41
N LEU A 29 7.42 -12.22 8.18
CA LEU A 29 5.97 -12.17 7.96
C LEU A 29 5.58 -11.23 6.81
N THR A 30 6.48 -10.38 6.33
CA THR A 30 6.20 -9.44 5.23
C THR A 30 6.28 -10.17 3.89
N LEU A 31 5.18 -10.23 3.16
CA LEU A 31 5.19 -10.75 1.79
C LEU A 31 6.01 -9.85 0.86
N PRO A 32 6.81 -10.43 -0.04
CA PRO A 32 7.53 -9.68 -1.06
C PRO A 32 6.60 -8.80 -1.89
N LYS A 33 7.13 -7.72 -2.45
CA LYS A 33 6.39 -6.86 -3.37
C LYS A 33 6.21 -7.55 -4.72
N GLU A 34 5.20 -7.14 -5.48
CA GLU A 34 4.93 -7.71 -6.81
C GLU A 34 6.14 -7.64 -7.74
N MET A 35 6.87 -6.52 -7.73
CA MET A 35 8.09 -6.36 -8.53
C MET A 35 9.22 -7.30 -8.13
N GLU A 36 9.36 -7.63 -6.84
CA GLU A 36 10.35 -8.61 -6.37
C GLU A 36 10.04 -10.02 -6.88
N PHE A 37 8.75 -10.36 -7.02
CA PHE A 37 8.35 -11.60 -7.70
C PHE A 37 8.66 -11.55 -9.21
N ALA A 38 8.45 -10.40 -9.85
CA ALA A 38 8.66 -10.23 -11.28
C ALA A 38 10.12 -10.47 -11.70
N GLU A 39 11.10 -10.11 -10.88
CA GLU A 39 12.54 -10.29 -11.14
C GLU A 39 12.94 -11.76 -11.39
N GLY A 40 12.15 -12.72 -10.91
CA GLY A 40 12.39 -14.16 -11.10
C GLY A 40 11.94 -14.73 -12.45
N PHE A 41 11.27 -13.95 -13.30
CA PHE A 41 10.64 -14.44 -14.53
C PHE A 41 11.27 -13.82 -15.78
N LYS A 42 11.46 -14.64 -16.84
CA LYS A 42 11.89 -14.16 -18.16
C LYS A 42 10.82 -13.31 -18.85
N THR A 43 9.57 -13.68 -18.67
CA THR A 43 8.39 -12.96 -19.17
C THR A 43 7.55 -12.64 -17.97
N ILE A 44 7.33 -11.35 -17.74
CA ILE A 44 6.58 -10.87 -16.59
C ILE A 44 5.10 -10.93 -16.95
N ASP A 45 4.31 -11.61 -16.10
CA ASP A 45 2.85 -11.61 -16.13
C ASP A 45 2.32 -10.78 -14.94
N PRO A 46 2.05 -9.48 -15.14
CA PRO A 46 1.61 -8.59 -14.05
C PRO A 46 0.29 -9.04 -13.41
N ASP A 47 -0.66 -9.53 -14.20
CA ASP A 47 -1.94 -10.03 -13.71
C ASP A 47 -1.78 -11.30 -12.88
N GLY A 48 -1.01 -12.27 -13.39
CA GLY A 48 -0.73 -13.52 -12.68
C GLY A 48 0.00 -13.31 -11.36
N ILE A 49 0.99 -12.40 -11.33
CA ILE A 49 1.73 -12.04 -10.11
C ILE A 49 0.79 -11.40 -9.08
N SER A 50 -0.04 -10.42 -9.50
CA SER A 50 -0.99 -9.74 -8.63
C SER A 50 -2.01 -10.71 -8.03
N VAL A 51 -2.60 -11.58 -8.86
CA VAL A 51 -3.56 -12.60 -8.42
C VAL A 51 -2.91 -13.59 -7.45
N ALA A 52 -1.72 -14.10 -7.77
CA ALA A 52 -1.01 -15.05 -6.91
C ALA A 52 -0.66 -14.45 -5.54
N ARG A 53 -0.16 -13.21 -5.53
CA ARG A 53 0.17 -12.49 -4.30
C ARG A 53 -1.06 -12.23 -3.43
N ALA A 54 -2.16 -11.75 -4.05
CA ALA A 54 -3.42 -11.52 -3.35
C ALA A 54 -3.98 -12.83 -2.75
N PHE A 55 -3.93 -13.92 -3.52
CA PHE A 55 -4.32 -15.25 -3.03
C PHE A 55 -3.49 -15.69 -1.82
N MET A 56 -2.16 -15.58 -1.89
CA MET A 56 -1.27 -15.92 -0.77
C MET A 56 -1.61 -15.09 0.47
N GLN A 57 -1.80 -13.79 0.31
CA GLN A 57 -2.12 -12.90 1.41
C GLN A 57 -3.45 -13.26 2.07
N ALA A 58 -4.49 -13.54 1.28
CA ALA A 58 -5.80 -13.97 1.80
C ALA A 58 -5.74 -15.32 2.51
N GLN A 59 -4.99 -16.29 1.96
CA GLN A 59 -4.84 -17.62 2.57
C GLN A 59 -4.09 -17.54 3.92
N ILE A 60 -3.01 -16.78 3.99
CA ILE A 60 -2.26 -16.56 5.25
C ILE A 60 -3.16 -15.85 6.27
N ALA A 61 -3.86 -14.79 5.84
CA ALA A 61 -4.75 -14.03 6.69
C ALA A 61 -5.84 -14.88 7.34
N GLU A 62 -6.54 -15.69 6.54
CA GLU A 62 -7.63 -16.54 7.06
C GLU A 62 -7.11 -17.70 7.91
N SER A 63 -6.00 -18.36 7.47
CA SER A 63 -5.45 -19.51 8.18
C SER A 63 -4.82 -19.12 9.53
N LEU A 64 -4.24 -17.93 9.66
CA LEU A 64 -3.55 -17.47 10.87
C LEU A 64 -4.27 -16.28 11.53
N LYS A 65 -5.56 -16.12 11.25
CA LYS A 65 -6.38 -15.00 11.75
C LYS A 65 -6.28 -14.82 13.27
N ASP A 66 -6.42 -15.90 14.01
CA ASP A 66 -6.40 -15.85 15.47
C ASP A 66 -5.01 -15.50 16.01
N ASP A 67 -3.96 -16.00 15.39
CA ASP A 67 -2.57 -15.63 15.74
C ASP A 67 -2.29 -14.15 15.47
N PHE A 68 -2.67 -13.63 14.29
CA PHE A 68 -2.54 -12.21 13.97
C PHE A 68 -3.36 -11.33 14.92
N LEU A 69 -4.60 -11.74 15.22
CA LEU A 69 -5.46 -10.98 16.14
C LEU A 69 -4.88 -10.95 17.56
N ARG A 70 -4.35 -12.06 18.03
CA ARG A 70 -3.69 -12.16 19.33
C ARG A 70 -2.49 -11.20 19.41
N VAL A 71 -1.59 -11.23 18.42
CA VAL A 71 -0.42 -10.33 18.38
C VAL A 71 -0.86 -8.86 18.29
N TYR A 72 -1.80 -8.55 17.38
CA TYR A 72 -2.35 -7.20 17.21
C TYR A 72 -2.93 -6.62 18.51
N THR A 73 -3.67 -7.43 19.26
CA THR A 73 -4.31 -7.00 20.52
C THR A 73 -3.37 -6.98 21.71
N HIS A 74 -2.33 -7.81 21.69
CA HIS A 74 -1.31 -7.84 22.74
C HIS A 74 -0.41 -6.59 22.69
N ILE A 75 -0.05 -6.13 21.49
CA ILE A 75 0.77 -4.93 21.32
C ILE A 75 -0.07 -3.68 21.61
N ARG A 76 0.19 -3.07 22.78
CA ARG A 76 -0.39 -1.80 23.19
C ARG A 76 0.66 -0.71 23.15
N LEU A 77 0.32 0.41 22.52
CA LEU A 77 1.17 1.59 22.34
C LEU A 77 0.32 2.80 22.73
N ASP A 78 0.22 3.02 24.05
CA ASP A 78 -0.68 4.04 24.59
C ASP A 78 -0.14 5.45 24.34
N ASP A 79 1.17 5.64 24.53
CA ASP A 79 1.86 6.89 24.22
C ASP A 79 2.76 6.74 22.99
N TYR A 80 2.79 7.78 22.15
CA TYR A 80 3.70 7.79 21.00
C TYR A 80 5.14 8.02 21.44
N GLN A 81 5.98 7.00 21.25
CA GLN A 81 7.41 7.05 21.51
C GLN A 81 8.21 6.76 20.24
N VAL A 82 9.43 7.30 20.15
CA VAL A 82 10.36 7.10 19.02
C VAL A 82 11.54 6.23 19.47
N THR A 83 11.30 5.27 20.36
CA THR A 83 12.30 4.27 20.71
C THR A 83 12.34 3.18 19.64
N GLN A 84 13.49 2.49 19.50
CA GLN A 84 13.60 1.39 18.55
C GLN A 84 12.57 0.29 18.83
N GLN A 85 12.32 -0.01 20.10
CA GLN A 85 11.31 -0.98 20.49
C GLN A 85 9.90 -0.59 20.07
N ASP A 86 9.49 0.68 20.30
CA ASP A 86 8.15 1.14 19.92
C ASP A 86 7.98 1.18 18.39
N ILE A 87 9.05 1.52 17.66
CA ILE A 87 9.07 1.47 16.20
C ILE A 87 8.85 0.03 15.72
N ALA A 88 9.57 -0.94 16.29
CA ALA A 88 9.45 -2.36 15.93
C ALA A 88 8.06 -2.92 16.28
N LEU A 89 7.54 -2.63 17.49
CA LEU A 89 6.20 -3.03 17.92
C LEU A 89 5.10 -2.44 17.02
N ARG A 90 5.22 -1.16 16.66
CA ARG A 90 4.29 -0.49 15.76
C ARG A 90 4.31 -1.11 14.37
N ALA A 91 5.50 -1.43 13.85
CA ALA A 91 5.64 -2.10 12.56
C ALA A 91 4.97 -3.49 12.58
N MET A 92 5.20 -4.30 13.62
CA MET A 92 4.56 -5.60 13.80
C MET A 92 3.04 -5.48 13.92
N ARG A 93 2.53 -4.55 14.72
CA ARG A 93 1.09 -4.32 14.89
C ARG A 93 0.42 -3.91 13.56
N ASN A 94 1.05 -3.03 12.80
CA ASN A 94 0.55 -2.59 11.49
C ASN A 94 0.64 -3.70 10.44
N LEU A 95 1.65 -4.58 10.53
CA LEU A 95 1.72 -5.79 9.70
C LEU A 95 0.57 -6.75 10.00
N CYS A 96 0.28 -7.00 11.29
CA CYS A 96 -0.88 -7.82 11.67
C CYS A 96 -2.19 -7.23 11.11
N LEU A 97 -2.37 -5.90 11.20
CA LEU A 97 -3.53 -5.22 10.63
C LEU A 97 -3.63 -5.44 9.10
N THR A 98 -2.50 -5.48 8.40
CA THR A 98 -2.43 -5.73 6.95
C THR A 98 -3.02 -7.10 6.59
N TYR A 99 -2.76 -8.14 7.39
CA TYR A 99 -3.36 -9.46 7.19
C TYR A 99 -4.82 -9.49 7.63
N LEU A 100 -5.13 -8.97 8.81
CA LEU A 100 -6.49 -8.97 9.36
C LEU A 100 -7.49 -8.23 8.46
N ALA A 101 -7.04 -7.29 7.66
CA ALA A 101 -7.88 -6.59 6.69
C ALA A 101 -8.54 -7.50 5.65
N TYR A 102 -7.91 -8.63 5.33
CA TYR A 102 -8.43 -9.62 4.38
C TYR A 102 -9.34 -10.67 5.04
N THR A 103 -9.71 -10.48 6.30
CA THR A 103 -10.65 -11.33 7.05
C THR A 103 -11.98 -10.61 7.28
N ASN A 104 -12.95 -11.32 7.81
CA ASN A 104 -14.24 -10.74 8.20
C ASN A 104 -14.16 -9.67 9.30
N LEU A 105 -13.02 -9.55 10.00
CA LEU A 105 -12.77 -8.54 11.02
C LEU A 105 -12.25 -7.23 10.44
N GLY A 106 -11.73 -7.26 9.20
CA GLY A 106 -10.89 -6.21 8.62
C GLY A 106 -11.50 -4.83 8.66
N ASN A 107 -12.72 -4.66 8.16
CA ASN A 107 -13.34 -3.35 8.07
C ASN A 107 -13.44 -2.64 9.44
N ASN A 108 -13.92 -3.34 10.44
CA ASN A 108 -14.11 -2.77 11.79
C ASN A 108 -12.77 -2.50 12.49
N LEU A 109 -11.80 -3.41 12.35
CA LEU A 109 -10.47 -3.24 12.95
C LEU A 109 -9.72 -2.07 12.34
N VAL A 110 -9.74 -1.94 11.01
CA VAL A 110 -9.05 -0.85 10.31
C VAL A 110 -9.68 0.50 10.65
N GLN A 111 -11.01 0.60 10.67
CA GLN A 111 -11.70 1.82 11.08
C GLN A 111 -11.37 2.20 12.53
N LYS A 112 -11.37 1.23 13.44
CA LYS A 112 -11.00 1.46 14.85
C LYS A 112 -9.52 1.87 14.98
N HIS A 113 -8.63 1.24 14.22
CA HIS A 113 -7.21 1.60 14.23
C HIS A 113 -6.99 3.04 13.77
N TYR A 114 -7.64 3.45 12.66
CA TYR A 114 -7.58 4.81 12.16
C TYR A 114 -8.09 5.84 13.20
N ASN A 115 -9.25 5.58 13.79
CA ASN A 115 -9.88 6.50 14.75
C ASN A 115 -9.08 6.65 16.05
N ASN A 116 -8.33 5.63 16.45
CA ASN A 116 -7.51 5.62 17.65
C ASN A 116 -6.04 6.00 17.39
N ALA A 117 -5.66 6.21 16.14
CA ALA A 117 -4.28 6.57 15.81
C ALA A 117 -3.93 7.96 16.36
N ASN A 118 -2.85 8.02 17.12
CA ASN A 118 -2.29 9.25 17.68
C ASN A 118 -1.02 9.72 16.96
N ASN A 119 -0.70 9.08 15.83
CA ASN A 119 0.48 9.38 15.03
C ASN A 119 0.22 9.09 13.53
N MET A 120 1.01 9.73 12.68
CA MET A 120 0.88 9.63 11.22
C MET A 120 1.18 8.21 10.70
N THR A 121 2.08 7.47 11.33
CA THR A 121 2.46 6.11 10.91
C THR A 121 1.26 5.17 10.98
N ASP A 122 0.54 5.16 12.11
CA ASP A 122 -0.62 4.30 12.30
C ASP A 122 -1.81 4.77 11.45
N THR A 123 -2.01 6.09 11.34
CA THR A 123 -3.04 6.67 10.46
C THR A 123 -2.84 6.22 9.00
N LEU A 124 -1.61 6.35 8.48
CA LEU A 124 -1.29 5.94 7.10
C LEU A 124 -1.31 4.42 6.91
N ALA A 125 -0.95 3.65 7.93
CA ALA A 125 -1.07 2.19 7.90
C ALA A 125 -2.53 1.77 7.71
N ALA A 126 -3.45 2.34 8.49
CA ALA A 126 -4.88 2.07 8.34
C ALA A 126 -5.41 2.46 6.96
N LEU A 127 -5.07 3.66 6.46
CA LEU A 127 -5.47 4.13 5.13
C LEU A 127 -4.92 3.24 4.01
N SER A 128 -3.63 2.88 4.09
CA SER A 128 -2.99 2.00 3.10
C SER A 128 -3.67 0.63 3.05
N VAL A 129 -3.96 0.08 4.21
CA VAL A 129 -4.61 -1.22 4.33
C VAL A 129 -6.06 -1.15 3.83
N ALA A 130 -6.84 -0.12 4.22
CA ALA A 130 -8.19 0.09 3.73
C ALA A 130 -8.23 0.22 2.20
N THR A 131 -7.24 0.92 1.64
CA THR A 131 -7.12 1.13 0.20
C THR A 131 -6.80 -0.15 -0.54
N LYS A 132 -5.77 -0.89 -0.12
CA LYS A 132 -5.30 -2.10 -0.79
C LYS A 132 -6.27 -3.28 -0.68
N ALA A 133 -6.94 -3.42 0.46
CA ALA A 133 -7.96 -4.44 0.68
C ALA A 133 -9.35 -4.03 0.16
N ALA A 134 -9.48 -2.84 -0.44
CA ALA A 134 -10.74 -2.28 -0.94
C ALA A 134 -11.88 -2.34 0.11
N LEU A 135 -11.57 -2.00 1.36
CA LEU A 135 -12.52 -2.11 2.46
C LEU A 135 -13.68 -1.10 2.31
N PRO A 136 -14.88 -1.44 2.79
CA PRO A 136 -16.03 -0.52 2.76
C PRO A 136 -15.79 0.83 3.44
N CYS A 137 -14.95 0.88 4.49
CA CYS A 137 -14.61 2.14 5.19
C CYS A 137 -13.62 3.03 4.42
N ARG A 138 -12.97 2.54 3.36
CA ARG A 138 -11.88 3.21 2.64
C ARG A 138 -12.19 4.65 2.27
N ASP A 139 -13.25 4.85 1.52
CA ASP A 139 -13.54 6.17 0.94
C ASP A 139 -13.92 7.20 2.01
N ALA A 140 -14.60 6.77 3.07
CA ALA A 140 -14.89 7.63 4.23
C ALA A 140 -13.61 8.03 4.99
N LEU A 141 -12.67 7.09 5.17
CA LEU A 141 -11.40 7.37 5.84
C LEU A 141 -10.49 8.28 4.99
N LEU A 142 -10.47 8.08 3.67
CA LEU A 142 -9.71 8.94 2.75
C LEU A 142 -10.26 10.37 2.72
N ALA A 143 -11.59 10.53 2.75
CA ALA A 143 -12.24 11.85 2.79
C ALA A 143 -11.98 12.58 4.12
N ASP A 144 -12.06 11.87 5.25
CA ASP A 144 -11.73 12.42 6.57
C ASP A 144 -10.26 12.86 6.65
N PHE A 145 -9.35 12.05 6.11
CA PHE A 145 -7.92 12.39 6.06
C PHE A 145 -7.66 13.61 5.20
N GLU A 146 -8.26 13.70 4.02
CA GLU A 146 -8.17 14.86 3.13
C GLU A 146 -8.67 16.11 3.84
N GLN A 147 -9.87 16.07 4.44
CA GLN A 147 -10.44 17.20 5.17
C GLN A 147 -9.52 17.71 6.28
N LYS A 148 -8.87 16.81 7.01
CA LYS A 148 -7.95 17.16 8.10
C LYS A 148 -6.64 17.78 7.60
N TRP A 149 -6.13 17.32 6.44
CA TRP A 149 -4.78 17.60 6.00
C TRP A 149 -4.68 18.37 4.68
N GLN A 150 -5.78 18.81 4.07
CA GLN A 150 -5.79 19.49 2.77
C GLN A 150 -4.88 20.73 2.68
N GLN A 151 -4.53 21.34 3.82
CA GLN A 151 -3.64 22.50 3.89
C GLN A 151 -2.15 22.10 4.01
N ASP A 152 -1.84 20.83 4.28
CA ASP A 152 -0.46 20.33 4.37
C ASP A 152 -0.08 19.59 3.08
N GLY A 153 0.72 20.26 2.24
CA GLY A 153 1.13 19.72 0.96
C GLY A 153 1.92 18.42 1.06
N LEU A 154 2.75 18.23 2.08
CA LEU A 154 3.55 17.01 2.26
C LEU A 154 2.68 15.83 2.71
N VAL A 155 1.67 16.10 3.52
CA VAL A 155 0.71 15.07 3.94
C VAL A 155 -0.22 14.69 2.78
N MET A 156 -0.67 15.69 1.99
CA MET A 156 -1.46 15.43 0.80
C MET A 156 -0.71 14.62 -0.27
N ASP A 157 0.62 14.72 -0.35
CA ASP A 157 1.41 13.84 -1.23
C ASP A 157 1.21 12.36 -0.88
N LYS A 158 1.09 12.02 0.41
CA LYS A 158 0.80 10.65 0.85
C LYS A 158 -0.62 10.20 0.47
N TRP A 159 -1.59 11.11 0.59
CA TRP A 159 -2.97 10.84 0.19
C TRP A 159 -3.10 10.57 -1.32
N PHE A 160 -2.45 11.38 -2.16
CA PHE A 160 -2.40 11.14 -3.60
C PHE A 160 -1.75 9.79 -3.95
N ALA A 161 -0.66 9.43 -3.27
CA ALA A 161 0.00 8.14 -3.47
C ALA A 161 -0.90 6.95 -3.10
N LEU A 162 -1.69 7.06 -2.03
CA LEU A 162 -2.68 6.04 -1.66
C LEU A 162 -3.75 5.88 -2.74
N GLN A 163 -4.28 6.98 -3.27
CA GLN A 163 -5.28 6.96 -4.34
C GLN A 163 -4.74 6.30 -5.61
N ALA A 164 -3.48 6.56 -5.95
CA ALA A 164 -2.82 5.98 -7.12
C ALA A 164 -2.62 4.46 -7.04
N THR A 165 -2.60 3.90 -5.83
CA THR A 165 -2.37 2.46 -5.59
C THR A 165 -3.65 1.68 -5.30
N ARG A 166 -4.81 2.24 -5.59
CA ARG A 166 -6.12 1.56 -5.46
C ARG A 166 -6.19 0.38 -6.43
N PRO A 167 -6.78 -0.76 -6.00
CA PRO A 167 -6.94 -1.93 -6.85
C PRO A 167 -8.17 -1.86 -7.77
N ASP A 168 -8.84 -0.69 -7.82
CA ASP A 168 -10.07 -0.50 -8.58
C ASP A 168 -9.79 -0.57 -10.09
N GLU A 169 -10.68 -1.18 -10.87
CA GLU A 169 -10.52 -1.31 -12.33
C GLU A 169 -10.51 0.06 -13.05
N ASN A 170 -11.22 1.05 -12.49
CA ASN A 170 -11.27 2.42 -13.00
C ASN A 170 -10.23 3.36 -12.34
N VAL A 171 -9.16 2.83 -11.76
CA VAL A 171 -8.15 3.65 -11.07
C VAL A 171 -7.53 4.73 -11.96
N LEU A 172 -7.38 4.46 -13.25
CA LEU A 172 -6.83 5.44 -14.18
C LEU A 172 -7.75 6.66 -14.35
N GLU A 173 -9.07 6.45 -14.41
CA GLU A 173 -10.06 7.53 -14.43
C GLU A 173 -10.01 8.34 -13.13
N ILE A 174 -9.90 7.66 -12.00
CA ILE A 174 -9.74 8.32 -10.70
C ILE A 174 -8.48 9.20 -10.68
N ILE A 175 -7.35 8.71 -11.19
CA ILE A 175 -6.11 9.48 -11.26
C ILE A 175 -6.26 10.71 -12.14
N GLN A 176 -6.92 10.59 -13.30
CA GLN A 176 -7.20 11.71 -14.19
C GLN A 176 -8.06 12.77 -13.50
N LEU A 177 -9.12 12.38 -12.78
CA LEU A 177 -9.93 13.30 -11.97
C LEU A 177 -9.11 13.97 -10.85
N LEU A 178 -8.20 13.26 -10.23
CA LEU A 178 -7.33 13.80 -9.19
C LEU A 178 -6.28 14.78 -9.71
N MET A 179 -5.97 14.76 -11.00
CA MET A 179 -5.12 15.80 -11.61
C MET A 179 -5.82 17.17 -11.70
N ASP A 180 -7.15 17.21 -11.60
CA ASP A 180 -7.95 18.43 -11.52
C ASP A 180 -8.29 18.81 -10.06
N HIS A 181 -7.81 18.05 -9.07
CA HIS A 181 -8.07 18.31 -7.67
C HIS A 181 -7.44 19.65 -7.21
N PRO A 182 -8.11 20.47 -6.37
CA PRO A 182 -7.59 21.78 -5.92
C PRO A 182 -6.21 21.74 -5.28
N SER A 183 -5.88 20.64 -4.59
CA SER A 183 -4.57 20.43 -3.99
C SER A 183 -3.54 19.84 -4.97
N PHE A 184 -3.91 19.49 -6.21
CA PHE A 184 -2.97 19.00 -7.21
C PHE A 184 -2.32 20.17 -7.95
N ASN A 185 -1.00 20.08 -8.11
CA ASN A 185 -0.23 21.04 -8.93
C ASN A 185 0.72 20.27 -9.82
N PHE A 186 0.44 20.29 -11.12
CA PHE A 186 1.23 19.62 -12.15
C PHE A 186 2.71 20.06 -12.17
N ASN A 187 2.98 21.33 -11.83
CA ASN A 187 4.33 21.87 -11.80
C ASN A 187 5.11 21.54 -10.51
N ASN A 188 4.44 20.93 -9.51
CA ASN A 188 5.12 20.48 -8.30
C ASN A 188 5.64 19.05 -8.50
N PRO A 189 6.98 18.82 -8.56
CA PRO A 189 7.55 17.49 -8.83
C PRO A 189 7.18 16.44 -7.78
N ASN A 190 7.00 16.81 -6.52
CA ASN A 190 6.60 15.87 -5.46
C ASN A 190 5.16 15.43 -5.65
N ARG A 191 4.26 16.38 -5.93
CA ARG A 191 2.86 16.11 -6.20
C ARG A 191 2.67 15.19 -7.40
N LEU A 192 3.40 15.47 -8.48
CA LEU A 192 3.37 14.66 -9.69
C LEU A 192 3.88 13.24 -9.43
N ARG A 193 5.00 13.10 -8.70
CA ARG A 193 5.50 11.77 -8.31
C ARG A 193 4.55 11.02 -7.40
N SER A 194 3.88 11.72 -6.49
CA SER A 194 2.93 11.10 -5.54
C SER A 194 1.71 10.53 -6.24
N LEU A 195 1.20 11.15 -7.29
CA LEU A 195 0.06 10.63 -8.03
C LEU A 195 0.52 9.76 -9.21
N VAL A 196 1.13 10.37 -10.22
CA VAL A 196 1.50 9.70 -11.47
C VAL A 196 2.65 8.72 -11.27
N GLY A 197 3.68 9.11 -10.53
CA GLY A 197 4.81 8.23 -10.23
C GLY A 197 4.40 7.01 -9.39
N SER A 198 3.54 7.18 -8.40
CA SER A 198 3.04 6.07 -7.58
C SER A 198 2.17 5.10 -8.40
N PHE A 199 1.33 5.61 -9.31
CA PHE A 199 0.60 4.76 -10.23
C PHE A 199 1.52 3.91 -11.10
N ALA A 200 2.48 4.54 -11.76
CA ALA A 200 3.35 3.85 -12.69
C ALA A 200 4.31 2.84 -12.03
N ASN A 201 4.71 3.08 -10.77
CA ASN A 201 5.67 2.21 -10.08
C ASN A 201 5.04 1.21 -9.09
N HIS A 202 3.81 1.47 -8.61
CA HIS A 202 3.23 0.70 -7.49
C HIS A 202 1.83 0.16 -7.77
N ASN A 203 1.29 0.36 -8.97
CA ASN A 203 0.04 -0.24 -9.42
C ASN A 203 0.30 -1.11 -10.66
N LEU A 204 1.03 -2.20 -10.45
CA LEU A 204 1.56 -3.07 -11.51
C LEU A 204 0.46 -3.50 -12.50
N LYS A 205 -0.65 -4.02 -11.96
CA LYS A 205 -1.77 -4.53 -12.77
C LYS A 205 -2.40 -3.45 -13.65
N ALA A 206 -2.69 -2.28 -13.09
CA ALA A 206 -3.37 -1.22 -13.84
C ALA A 206 -2.42 -0.50 -14.81
N PHE A 207 -1.17 -0.28 -14.41
CA PHE A 207 -0.18 0.37 -15.28
C PHE A 207 0.19 -0.48 -16.48
N HIS A 208 0.39 -1.79 -16.30
CA HIS A 208 0.73 -2.75 -17.37
C HIS A 208 -0.50 -3.42 -17.99
N ASN A 209 -1.68 -2.81 -17.87
CA ASN A 209 -2.90 -3.34 -18.46
C ASN A 209 -2.70 -3.60 -19.97
N VAL A 210 -3.18 -4.75 -20.45
CA VAL A 210 -3.03 -5.20 -21.85
C VAL A 210 -3.57 -4.22 -22.89
N SER A 211 -4.51 -3.35 -22.52
CA SER A 211 -4.99 -2.24 -23.37
C SER A 211 -3.92 -1.19 -23.67
N GLY A 212 -2.82 -1.16 -22.92
CA GLY A 212 -1.78 -0.13 -22.98
C GLY A 212 -2.22 1.23 -22.46
N SER A 213 -3.34 1.32 -21.73
CA SER A 213 -3.89 2.59 -21.22
C SER A 213 -2.95 3.28 -20.25
N GLY A 214 -2.29 2.52 -19.34
CA GLY A 214 -1.31 3.08 -18.42
C GLY A 214 -0.10 3.68 -19.10
N TYR A 215 0.39 3.03 -20.16
CA TYR A 215 1.53 3.53 -20.95
C TYR A 215 1.17 4.81 -21.71
N ARG A 216 -0.01 4.85 -22.36
CA ARG A 216 -0.48 6.06 -23.04
C ARG A 216 -0.64 7.22 -22.08
N PHE A 217 -1.28 6.98 -20.94
CA PHE A 217 -1.43 8.00 -19.91
C PHE A 217 -0.09 8.59 -19.46
N LEU A 218 0.89 7.73 -19.12
CA LEU A 218 2.20 8.20 -18.71
C LEU A 218 2.91 8.96 -19.82
N THR A 219 2.81 8.48 -21.07
CA THR A 219 3.41 9.16 -22.23
C THR A 219 2.84 10.56 -22.43
N ASP A 220 1.53 10.74 -22.34
CA ASP A 220 0.88 12.05 -22.46
C ASP A 220 1.34 13.00 -21.35
N VAL A 221 1.45 12.51 -20.12
CA VAL A 221 2.00 13.27 -18.99
C VAL A 221 3.44 13.68 -19.24
N LEU A 222 4.29 12.76 -19.76
CA LEU A 222 5.70 13.03 -20.05
C LEU A 222 5.88 14.08 -21.16
N ILE A 223 5.10 13.99 -22.25
CA ILE A 223 5.13 14.99 -23.33
C ILE A 223 4.82 16.37 -22.77
N ARG A 224 3.71 16.51 -22.04
CA ARG A 224 3.32 17.79 -21.41
C ARG A 224 4.37 18.28 -20.42
N LEU A 225 4.92 17.38 -19.61
CA LEU A 225 5.92 17.74 -18.60
C LEU A 225 7.24 18.17 -19.19
N ASN A 226 7.65 17.59 -20.32
CA ASN A 226 8.90 17.92 -21.00
C ASN A 226 8.95 19.39 -21.46
N GLU A 227 7.80 20.01 -21.74
CA GLU A 227 7.72 21.42 -22.11
C GLU A 227 8.08 22.35 -20.94
N SER A 228 7.75 21.96 -19.70
CA SER A 228 7.93 22.79 -18.51
C SER A 228 9.09 22.34 -17.62
N ASN A 229 9.37 21.03 -17.54
CA ASN A 229 10.41 20.47 -16.67
C ASN A 229 11.01 19.17 -17.25
N PRO A 230 11.91 19.26 -18.25
CA PRO A 230 12.54 18.10 -18.88
C PRO A 230 13.27 17.17 -17.89
N GLN A 231 13.84 17.73 -16.83
CA GLN A 231 14.59 16.97 -15.83
C GLN A 231 13.66 16.04 -15.01
N VAL A 232 12.48 16.50 -14.66
CA VAL A 232 11.47 15.65 -13.97
C VAL A 232 10.88 14.64 -14.92
N ALA A 233 10.61 15.01 -16.19
CA ALA A 233 10.16 14.10 -17.22
C ALA A 233 11.15 12.94 -17.43
N ALA A 234 12.45 13.23 -17.53
CA ALA A 234 13.51 12.23 -17.68
C ALA A 234 13.60 11.24 -16.51
N ARG A 235 13.20 11.63 -15.30
CA ARG A 235 13.14 10.71 -14.14
C ARG A 235 11.85 9.90 -14.11
N LEU A 236 10.75 10.49 -14.59
CA LEU A 236 9.43 9.84 -14.55
C LEU A 236 9.25 8.80 -15.65
N ILE A 237 10.11 8.78 -16.68
CA ILE A 237 10.07 7.81 -17.79
C ILE A 237 10.51 6.40 -17.38
N GLU A 238 11.19 6.22 -16.25
CA GLU A 238 11.79 4.96 -15.82
C GLU A 238 10.83 3.75 -15.90
N PRO A 239 9.54 3.83 -15.51
CA PRO A 239 8.61 2.72 -15.60
C PRO A 239 8.33 2.23 -17.04
N LEU A 240 8.65 3.02 -18.07
CA LEU A 240 8.54 2.62 -19.49
C LEU A 240 9.79 1.92 -20.02
N ILE A 241 10.89 1.90 -19.27
CA ILE A 241 12.19 1.36 -19.70
C ILE A 241 12.46 -0.02 -19.08
N ARG A 242 11.84 -0.31 -17.96
CA ARG A 242 11.92 -1.59 -17.24
C ARG A 242 10.90 -2.57 -17.75
#